data_f92626f4fba362bbf0897b818a9de4c3
#
_entry.id   f92626f4fba362bbf0897b818a9de4c3
#
_cell.length_a   1.000
_cell.length_b   1.000
_cell.length_c   1.000
_cell.angle_alpha   90.00
_cell.angle_beta   90.00
_cell.angle_gamma   90.00
#
_symmetry.space_group_name_H-M   'P 1'
#
loop_
_entity.id
_entity.type
_entity.pdbx_description
1 polymer ?
#
loop_
_entity_poly.entity_id
_entity_poly.type
_entity_poly.pdbx_seq_one_letter_code
_entity_poly.pdbx_strand_id
1 'polypeptide(L)'
;MNIRKNYNHTLNACYLGYITQAIVNNFAPLLFLTFQSTYEISLDKIALLVSFNFGVQLIVDLLAAKYVDKIGYRNSVVAAHIFGAVGLVGLAVFPSVFPDAYAGLLLAVFCYAIGGGLIEVLISPIVESCPTERKAAAMSLLHSFYCWGHVGVILISTAFFAIAGIENWRILAVIWAILPALNAVYFGMVPIQAEEEDVEGIPVRELFKMKIFWVLVLLMICAGASEQGMSQWASAFAESGLHVEKAVGDLAGPCLFALLMGSSRLLYAKMSERISLPKMMLSSGILCIVSYLLAALSPNPVLALLGCGLCGFSVGVFWPGTFSMAAASCPKGGTALFALLALAGDLGCSSGPGVVGVVSGAFSENLKAGLLAAIVFPVRLIIGLQLLKEEVEREGK
;
A
#
# COMPACT_ATOMS: atom_id res chain seq x y z
N MET A 1 11.42 -4.19 32.78
CA MET A 1 9.99 -3.73 32.69
C MET A 1 9.15 -4.89 32.22
N ASN A 2 7.96 -5.11 32.83
CA ASN A 2 7.12 -6.24 32.47
C ASN A 2 6.41 -5.96 31.12
N ILE A 3 6.76 -6.71 30.07
CA ILE A 3 6.21 -6.58 28.72
C ILE A 3 4.67 -6.60 28.73
N ARG A 4 4.07 -7.40 29.61
CA ARG A 4 2.61 -7.59 29.69
C ARG A 4 1.84 -6.40 30.28
N LYS A 5 2.52 -5.39 30.80
CA LYS A 5 1.91 -4.23 31.47
C LYS A 5 2.33 -2.88 30.89
N ASN A 6 3.18 -2.87 29.86
CA ASN A 6 3.72 -1.64 29.31
C ASN A 6 3.27 -1.45 27.85
N TYR A 7 2.40 -0.49 27.62
CA TYR A 7 1.87 -0.14 26.29
C TYR A 7 2.90 0.40 25.29
N ASN A 8 4.09 0.84 25.74
CA ASN A 8 5.19 1.14 24.81
C ASN A 8 5.62 -0.09 24.01
N HIS A 9 5.51 -1.29 24.61
CA HIS A 9 5.74 -2.54 23.88
C HIS A 9 4.64 -2.81 22.84
N THR A 10 3.40 -2.44 23.13
CA THR A 10 2.29 -2.52 22.16
C THR A 10 2.55 -1.60 20.97
N LEU A 11 2.93 -0.34 21.21
CA LEU A 11 3.31 0.59 20.14
C LEU A 11 4.46 0.05 19.29
N ASN A 12 5.51 -0.51 19.93
CA ASN A 12 6.64 -1.11 19.21
C ASN A 12 6.20 -2.31 18.36
N ALA A 13 5.31 -3.17 18.88
CA ALA A 13 4.76 -4.29 18.13
C ALA A 13 3.92 -3.79 16.91
N CYS A 14 3.17 -2.70 17.08
CA CYS A 14 2.43 -2.05 15.99
C CYS A 14 3.37 -1.47 14.92
N TYR A 15 4.47 -0.84 15.31
CA TYR A 15 5.47 -0.33 14.35
C TYR A 15 6.11 -1.47 13.55
N LEU A 16 6.47 -2.58 14.21
CA LEU A 16 6.95 -3.79 13.52
C LEU A 16 5.87 -4.42 12.64
N GLY A 17 4.60 -4.29 13.01
CA GLY A 17 3.46 -4.69 12.18
C GLY A 17 3.40 -3.93 10.85
N TYR A 18 3.58 -2.60 10.86
CA TYR A 18 3.63 -1.82 9.62
C TYR A 18 4.90 -2.09 8.79
N ILE A 19 6.02 -2.46 9.41
CA ILE A 19 7.17 -2.99 8.66
C ILE A 19 6.81 -4.34 8.02
N THR A 20 6.08 -5.22 8.73
CA THR A 20 5.57 -6.48 8.17
C THR A 20 4.66 -6.21 6.96
N GLN A 21 3.75 -5.23 7.06
CA GLN A 21 2.90 -4.80 5.95
C GLN A 21 3.72 -4.33 4.74
N ALA A 22 4.79 -3.56 5.00
CA ALA A 22 5.70 -3.12 3.94
C ALA A 22 6.41 -4.30 3.26
N ILE A 23 6.84 -5.32 4.01
CA ILE A 23 7.45 -6.54 3.45
C ILE A 23 6.45 -7.26 2.56
N VAL A 24 5.26 -7.53 3.07
CA VAL A 24 4.19 -8.25 2.38
C VAL A 24 3.82 -7.61 1.04
N ASN A 25 3.72 -6.28 1.00
CA ASN A 25 3.29 -5.57 -0.20
C ASN A 25 4.43 -5.26 -1.18
N ASN A 26 5.69 -5.21 -0.74
CA ASN A 26 6.77 -4.67 -1.57
C ASN A 26 7.92 -5.63 -1.86
N PHE A 27 7.97 -6.83 -1.25
CA PHE A 27 9.01 -7.80 -1.54
C PHE A 27 8.77 -8.54 -2.87
N ALA A 28 7.55 -9.04 -3.09
CA ALA A 28 7.20 -9.77 -4.32
C ALA A 28 7.41 -8.95 -5.61
N PRO A 29 7.12 -7.63 -5.66
CA PRO A 29 7.40 -6.79 -6.83
C PRO A 29 8.85 -6.79 -7.30
N LEU A 30 9.82 -6.94 -6.38
CA LEU A 30 11.25 -7.04 -6.72
C LEU A 30 11.60 -8.33 -7.47
N LEU A 31 10.69 -9.31 -7.46
CA LEU A 31 10.86 -10.66 -8.01
C LEU A 31 10.03 -10.91 -9.27
N PHE A 32 9.28 -9.94 -9.79
CA PHE A 32 8.36 -10.15 -10.90
C PHE A 32 9.05 -10.73 -12.14
N LEU A 33 10.20 -10.18 -12.54
CA LEU A 33 10.96 -10.70 -13.68
C LEU A 33 11.63 -12.05 -13.36
N THR A 34 11.97 -12.29 -12.10
CA THR A 34 12.44 -13.60 -11.64
C THR A 34 11.35 -14.65 -11.73
N PHE A 35 10.10 -14.30 -11.33
CA PHE A 35 8.96 -15.20 -11.51
C PHE A 35 8.65 -15.45 -12.98
N GLN A 36 8.70 -14.40 -13.81
CA GLN A 36 8.51 -14.51 -15.24
C GLN A 36 9.51 -15.47 -15.88
N SER A 37 10.80 -15.28 -15.63
CA SER A 37 11.86 -16.09 -16.22
C SER A 37 11.96 -17.50 -15.64
N THR A 38 11.72 -17.66 -14.33
CA THR A 38 11.87 -18.98 -13.65
C THR A 38 10.69 -19.90 -13.89
N TYR A 39 9.48 -19.35 -13.97
CA TYR A 39 8.24 -20.13 -14.07
C TYR A 39 7.49 -19.92 -15.39
N GLU A 40 8.09 -19.19 -16.33
CA GLU A 40 7.50 -18.89 -17.65
C GLU A 40 6.10 -18.22 -17.54
N ILE A 41 5.96 -17.28 -16.59
CA ILE A 41 4.72 -16.58 -16.29
C ILE A 41 4.69 -15.26 -17.06
N SER A 42 3.60 -14.99 -17.78
CA SER A 42 3.41 -13.73 -18.52
C SER A 42 3.12 -12.53 -17.58
N LEU A 43 3.36 -11.31 -18.06
CA LEU A 43 3.15 -10.08 -17.24
C LEU A 43 1.69 -9.88 -16.83
N ASP A 44 0.73 -10.32 -17.64
CA ASP A 44 -0.69 -10.28 -17.27
C ASP A 44 -1.01 -11.20 -16.08
N LYS A 45 -0.40 -12.39 -16.01
CA LYS A 45 -0.50 -13.28 -14.84
C LYS A 45 0.19 -12.70 -13.61
N ILE A 46 1.32 -12.01 -13.77
CA ILE A 46 1.98 -11.28 -12.68
C ILE A 46 1.09 -10.13 -12.19
N ALA A 47 0.48 -9.37 -13.10
CA ALA A 47 -0.49 -8.34 -12.75
C ALA A 47 -1.67 -8.92 -11.96
N LEU A 48 -2.12 -10.12 -12.33
CA LEU A 48 -3.17 -10.82 -11.59
C LEU A 48 -2.73 -11.21 -10.17
N LEU A 49 -1.46 -11.59 -9.94
CA LEU A 49 -0.94 -11.81 -8.58
C LEU A 49 -1.04 -10.55 -7.71
N VAL A 50 -0.70 -9.38 -8.27
CA VAL A 50 -0.80 -8.10 -7.56
C VAL A 50 -2.26 -7.75 -7.26
N SER A 51 -3.12 -7.83 -8.28
CA SER A 51 -4.56 -7.58 -8.12
C SER A 51 -5.20 -8.55 -7.14
N PHE A 52 -4.77 -9.81 -7.14
CA PHE A 52 -5.21 -10.82 -6.20
C PHE A 52 -4.79 -10.52 -4.76
N ASN A 53 -3.53 -10.05 -4.55
CA ASN A 53 -3.06 -9.62 -3.23
C ASN A 53 -3.98 -8.55 -2.63
N PHE A 54 -4.18 -7.44 -3.32
CA PHE A 54 -5.02 -6.35 -2.82
C PHE A 54 -6.51 -6.70 -2.81
N GLY A 55 -6.97 -7.54 -3.75
CA GLY A 55 -8.34 -8.05 -3.74
C GLY A 55 -8.65 -8.94 -2.53
N VAL A 56 -7.69 -9.78 -2.10
CA VAL A 56 -7.81 -10.57 -0.88
C VAL A 56 -7.78 -9.67 0.35
N GLN A 57 -6.88 -8.66 0.40
CA GLN A 57 -6.85 -7.69 1.49
C GLN A 57 -8.21 -7.00 1.64
N LEU A 58 -8.77 -6.48 0.56
CA LEU A 58 -10.10 -5.85 0.54
C LEU A 58 -11.20 -6.77 1.13
N ILE A 59 -11.20 -8.06 0.77
CA ILE A 59 -12.18 -9.03 1.32
C ILE A 59 -11.93 -9.25 2.82
N VAL A 60 -10.67 -9.34 3.22
CA VAL A 60 -10.28 -9.50 4.62
C VAL A 60 -10.71 -8.30 5.46
N ASP A 61 -10.58 -7.08 4.95
CA ASP A 61 -11.00 -5.86 5.62
C ASP A 61 -12.51 -5.85 5.89
N LEU A 62 -13.30 -6.24 4.88
CA LEU A 62 -14.75 -6.39 5.03
C LEU A 62 -15.11 -7.46 6.07
N LEU A 63 -14.41 -8.58 6.09
CA LEU A 63 -14.62 -9.65 7.07
C LEU A 63 -14.15 -9.24 8.46
N ALA A 64 -13.02 -8.55 8.56
CA ALA A 64 -12.46 -8.06 9.81
C ALA A 64 -13.43 -7.10 10.51
N ALA A 65 -14.02 -6.15 9.79
CA ALA A 65 -15.02 -5.23 10.32
C ALA A 65 -16.23 -5.95 10.96
N LYS A 66 -16.51 -7.19 10.57
CA LYS A 66 -17.63 -7.97 11.09
C LYS A 66 -17.26 -8.97 12.21
N TYR A 67 -16.03 -9.49 12.16
CA TYR A 67 -15.66 -10.66 12.97
C TYR A 67 -14.59 -10.40 14.01
N VAL A 68 -13.79 -9.31 13.88
CA VAL A 68 -12.68 -9.03 14.79
C VAL A 68 -13.13 -8.86 16.23
N ASP A 69 -14.24 -8.18 16.48
CA ASP A 69 -14.79 -7.99 17.84
C ASP A 69 -15.17 -9.31 18.51
N LYS A 70 -15.61 -10.31 17.71
CA LYS A 70 -15.94 -11.64 18.22
C LYS A 70 -14.71 -12.52 18.45
N ILE A 71 -13.70 -12.43 17.61
CA ILE A 71 -12.44 -13.20 17.68
C ILE A 71 -11.49 -12.60 18.72
N GLY A 72 -11.56 -11.29 18.88
CA GLY A 72 -10.71 -10.47 19.73
C GLY A 72 -9.45 -9.97 18.99
N TYR A 73 -9.09 -8.71 19.23
CA TYR A 73 -7.97 -8.02 18.58
C TYR A 73 -6.64 -8.78 18.70
N ARG A 74 -6.35 -9.36 19.88
CA ARG A 74 -5.12 -10.14 20.10
C ARG A 74 -5.03 -11.34 19.17
N ASN A 75 -6.06 -12.16 19.12
CA ASN A 75 -6.04 -13.38 18.31
C ASN A 75 -5.95 -13.04 16.82
N SER A 76 -6.67 -12.00 16.41
CA SER A 76 -6.68 -11.52 15.03
C SER A 76 -5.33 -10.98 14.59
N VAL A 77 -4.66 -10.14 15.40
CA VAL A 77 -3.34 -9.58 15.04
C VAL A 77 -2.22 -10.63 15.09
N VAL A 78 -2.29 -11.59 15.99
CA VAL A 78 -1.37 -12.74 16.02
C VAL A 78 -1.55 -13.60 14.77
N ALA A 79 -2.82 -13.93 14.42
CA ALA A 79 -3.13 -14.66 13.20
C ALA A 79 -2.63 -13.92 11.94
N ALA A 80 -2.80 -12.61 11.88
CA ALA A 80 -2.29 -11.77 10.79
C ALA A 80 -0.80 -11.97 10.54
N HIS A 81 -0.01 -11.94 11.60
CA HIS A 81 1.43 -12.11 11.51
C HIS A 81 1.84 -13.55 11.18
N ILE A 82 1.10 -14.55 11.67
CA ILE A 82 1.30 -15.96 11.29
C ILE A 82 1.01 -16.14 9.79
N PHE A 83 -0.10 -15.63 9.28
CA PHE A 83 -0.43 -15.69 7.86
C PHE A 83 0.61 -14.97 7.00
N GLY A 84 1.10 -13.81 7.42
CA GLY A 84 2.19 -13.11 6.75
C GLY A 84 3.48 -13.95 6.68
N ALA A 85 3.89 -14.57 7.80
CA ALA A 85 5.05 -15.44 7.85
C ALA A 85 4.88 -16.69 6.97
N VAL A 86 3.73 -17.36 7.08
CA VAL A 86 3.40 -18.55 6.27
C VAL A 86 3.41 -18.22 4.79
N GLY A 87 2.84 -17.10 4.38
CA GLY A 87 2.83 -16.67 2.99
C GLY A 87 4.22 -16.36 2.44
N LEU A 88 5.09 -15.70 3.22
CA LEU A 88 6.47 -15.43 2.82
C LEU A 88 7.31 -16.72 2.70
N VAL A 89 7.17 -17.67 3.63
CA VAL A 89 7.76 -19.01 3.49
C VAL A 89 7.14 -19.73 2.30
N GLY A 90 5.83 -19.59 2.11
CA GLY A 90 5.07 -20.16 1.00
C GLY A 90 5.59 -19.71 -0.36
N LEU A 91 5.98 -18.43 -0.52
CA LEU A 91 6.63 -17.95 -1.74
C LEU A 91 7.87 -18.78 -2.10
N ALA A 92 8.69 -19.13 -1.10
CA ALA A 92 9.89 -19.93 -1.32
C ALA A 92 9.59 -21.41 -1.64
N VAL A 93 8.52 -21.97 -1.08
CA VAL A 93 8.27 -23.43 -1.07
C VAL A 93 7.16 -23.84 -2.03
N PHE A 94 6.00 -23.18 -2.02
CA PHE A 94 4.81 -23.64 -2.74
C PHE A 94 5.00 -23.76 -4.26
N PRO A 95 5.67 -22.84 -4.97
CA PRO A 95 5.90 -23.00 -6.41
C PRO A 95 6.70 -24.24 -6.80
N SER A 96 7.44 -24.81 -5.85
CA SER A 96 8.25 -26.03 -6.09
C SER A 96 7.52 -27.32 -5.71
N VAL A 97 6.48 -27.23 -4.87
CA VAL A 97 5.71 -28.38 -4.38
C VAL A 97 4.45 -28.62 -5.20
N PHE A 98 3.85 -27.55 -5.71
CA PHE A 98 2.64 -27.66 -6.53
C PHE A 98 2.98 -28.07 -7.96
N PRO A 99 2.12 -28.87 -8.62
CA PRO A 99 2.30 -29.21 -10.04
C PRO A 99 2.33 -27.99 -10.97
N ASP A 100 1.56 -26.95 -10.64
CA ASP A 100 1.59 -25.65 -11.30
C ASP A 100 2.23 -24.61 -10.34
N ALA A 101 3.39 -24.10 -10.73
CA ALA A 101 4.12 -23.09 -9.95
C ALA A 101 3.30 -21.81 -9.72
N TYR A 102 2.47 -21.43 -10.70
CA TYR A 102 1.60 -20.27 -10.58
C TYR A 102 0.52 -20.44 -9.49
N ALA A 103 -0.08 -21.63 -9.41
CA ALA A 103 -1.01 -21.97 -8.33
C ALA A 103 -0.32 -21.91 -6.95
N GLY A 104 0.95 -22.34 -6.88
CA GLY A 104 1.77 -22.22 -5.67
C GLY A 104 2.02 -20.76 -5.29
N LEU A 105 2.32 -19.89 -6.25
CA LEU A 105 2.46 -18.44 -6.03
C LEU A 105 1.14 -17.83 -5.54
N LEU A 106 0.01 -18.16 -6.19
CA LEU A 106 -1.31 -17.67 -5.77
C LEU A 106 -1.63 -18.06 -4.32
N LEU A 107 -1.33 -19.29 -3.91
CA LEU A 107 -1.56 -19.72 -2.53
C LEU A 107 -0.67 -18.97 -1.54
N ALA A 108 0.60 -18.73 -1.89
CA ALA A 108 1.50 -17.93 -1.06
C ALA A 108 1.00 -16.49 -0.92
N VAL A 109 0.60 -15.86 -2.04
CA VAL A 109 -0.02 -14.54 -2.08
C VAL A 109 -1.29 -14.51 -1.22
N PHE A 110 -2.18 -15.49 -1.35
CA PHE A 110 -3.39 -15.60 -0.55
C PHE A 110 -3.09 -15.59 0.96
N CYS A 111 -2.10 -16.37 1.38
CA CYS A 111 -1.70 -16.41 2.78
C CYS A 111 -1.19 -15.05 3.27
N TYR A 112 -0.20 -14.46 2.61
CA TYR A 112 0.34 -13.19 3.11
C TYR A 112 -0.63 -12.02 2.91
N ALA A 113 -1.52 -12.06 1.93
CA ALA A 113 -2.55 -11.05 1.73
C ALA A 113 -3.59 -11.04 2.88
N ILE A 114 -3.97 -12.23 3.40
CA ILE A 114 -4.77 -12.31 4.63
C ILE A 114 -4.03 -11.62 5.78
N GLY A 115 -2.73 -11.89 5.92
CA GLY A 115 -1.90 -11.23 6.92
C GLY A 115 -1.87 -9.72 6.76
N GLY A 116 -1.67 -9.25 5.53
CA GLY A 116 -1.61 -7.82 5.18
C GLY A 116 -2.92 -7.09 5.50
N GLY A 117 -4.07 -7.57 5.03
CA GLY A 117 -5.37 -6.97 5.30
C GLY A 117 -5.67 -6.89 6.79
N LEU A 118 -5.48 -8.00 7.54
CA LEU A 118 -5.66 -7.96 8.99
C LEU A 118 -4.74 -6.96 9.70
N ILE A 119 -3.49 -6.82 9.29
CA ILE A 119 -2.55 -5.84 9.85
C ILE A 119 -3.08 -4.42 9.62
N GLU A 120 -3.54 -4.13 8.41
CA GLU A 120 -4.04 -2.81 8.00
C GLU A 120 -5.22 -2.36 8.86
N VAL A 121 -6.20 -3.24 9.04
CA VAL A 121 -7.42 -2.93 9.82
C VAL A 121 -7.15 -2.85 11.32
N LEU A 122 -6.26 -3.72 11.85
CA LEU A 122 -6.14 -3.90 13.31
C LEU A 122 -5.15 -2.95 13.97
N ILE A 123 -4.06 -2.59 13.29
CA ILE A 123 -2.94 -1.93 13.97
C ILE A 123 -3.27 -0.48 14.34
N SER A 124 -3.96 0.26 13.48
CA SER A 124 -4.34 1.64 13.78
C SER A 124 -5.29 1.74 14.98
N PRO A 125 -6.38 0.96 15.08
CA PRO A 125 -7.20 0.90 16.30
C PRO A 125 -6.41 0.50 17.56
N ILE A 126 -5.50 -0.48 17.47
CA ILE A 126 -4.67 -0.88 18.63
C ILE A 126 -3.81 0.29 19.12
N VAL A 127 -3.22 1.09 18.19
CA VAL A 127 -2.44 2.28 18.58
C VAL A 127 -3.34 3.36 19.18
N GLU A 128 -4.52 3.57 18.62
CA GLU A 128 -5.50 4.56 19.11
C GLU A 128 -6.02 4.23 20.51
N SER A 129 -6.21 2.93 20.81
CA SER A 129 -6.63 2.44 22.12
C SER A 129 -5.52 2.50 23.18
N CYS A 130 -4.25 2.68 22.81
CA CYS A 130 -3.16 2.76 23.76
C CYS A 130 -3.30 4.02 24.66
N PRO A 131 -3.09 3.91 25.98
CA PRO A 131 -3.12 5.04 26.89
C PRO A 131 -1.86 5.90 26.73
N THR A 132 -1.86 6.76 25.72
CA THR A 132 -0.80 7.74 25.45
C THR A 132 -1.39 9.12 25.30
N GLU A 133 -0.74 10.14 25.91
CA GLU A 133 -1.12 11.54 25.76
C GLU A 133 -0.83 12.09 24.34
N ARG A 134 -0.05 11.35 23.53
CA ARG A 134 0.42 11.78 22.21
C ARG A 134 -0.10 10.86 21.09
N LYS A 135 -1.40 10.56 21.08
CA LYS A 135 -2.03 9.67 20.09
C LYS A 135 -1.71 10.05 18.64
N ALA A 136 -1.91 11.32 18.28
CA ALA A 136 -1.62 11.81 16.93
C ALA A 136 -0.14 11.62 16.53
N ALA A 137 0.79 11.79 17.47
CA ALA A 137 2.21 11.53 17.20
C ALA A 137 2.50 10.04 17.02
N ALA A 138 1.88 9.17 17.81
CA ALA A 138 2.01 7.72 17.69
C ALA A 138 1.46 7.22 16.35
N MET A 139 0.30 7.74 15.91
CA MET A 139 -0.29 7.42 14.60
C MET A 139 0.58 7.93 13.44
N SER A 140 1.08 9.17 13.52
CA SER A 140 1.99 9.70 12.50
C SER A 140 3.27 8.89 12.39
N LEU A 141 3.84 8.49 13.54
CA LEU A 141 5.02 7.63 13.58
C LEU A 141 4.72 6.24 13.00
N LEU A 142 3.58 5.65 13.34
CA LEU A 142 3.12 4.38 12.78
C LEU A 142 3.15 4.39 11.25
N HIS A 143 2.46 5.34 10.63
CA HIS A 143 2.44 5.46 9.18
C HIS A 143 3.82 5.74 8.56
N SER A 144 4.72 6.40 9.29
CA SER A 144 6.11 6.59 8.88
C SER A 144 6.86 5.26 8.85
N PHE A 145 6.59 4.33 9.76
CA PHE A 145 7.21 3.00 9.76
C PHE A 145 6.86 2.17 8.53
N TYR A 146 5.68 2.35 7.92
CA TYR A 146 5.38 1.75 6.63
C TYR A 146 6.32 2.27 5.53
N CYS A 147 6.48 3.59 5.41
CA CYS A 147 7.35 4.19 4.39
C CYS A 147 8.82 3.77 4.58
N TRP A 148 9.32 3.83 5.81
CA TRP A 148 10.69 3.39 6.11
C TRP A 148 10.85 1.88 5.98
N GLY A 149 9.82 1.10 6.31
CA GLY A 149 9.77 -0.34 6.06
C GLY A 149 9.88 -0.64 4.57
N HIS A 150 9.15 0.09 3.72
CA HIS A 150 9.21 -0.05 2.27
C HIS A 150 10.63 0.22 1.74
N VAL A 151 11.24 1.34 2.13
CA VAL A 151 12.65 1.65 1.80
C VAL A 151 13.59 0.55 2.30
N GLY A 152 13.40 0.09 3.54
CA GLY A 152 14.22 -0.96 4.17
C GLY A 152 14.12 -2.30 3.43
N VAL A 153 12.92 -2.69 3.01
CA VAL A 153 12.70 -3.92 2.23
C VAL A 153 13.49 -3.88 0.93
N ILE A 154 13.43 -2.76 0.20
CA ILE A 154 14.13 -2.64 -1.07
C ILE A 154 15.65 -2.64 -0.83
N LEU A 155 16.16 -1.80 0.07
CA LEU A 155 17.60 -1.69 0.34
C LEU A 155 18.21 -3.03 0.78
N ILE A 156 17.56 -3.72 1.72
CA ILE A 156 18.07 -5.00 2.24
C ILE A 156 17.97 -6.08 1.17
N SER A 157 16.86 -6.12 0.41
CA SER A 157 16.70 -7.10 -0.66
C SER A 157 17.70 -6.88 -1.79
N THR A 158 17.88 -5.63 -2.23
CA THR A 158 18.86 -5.28 -3.27
C THR A 158 20.29 -5.60 -2.83
N ALA A 159 20.66 -5.27 -1.58
CA ALA A 159 21.97 -5.62 -1.04
C ALA A 159 22.16 -7.15 -0.96
N PHE A 160 21.14 -7.90 -0.54
CA PHE A 160 21.19 -9.36 -0.53
C PHE A 160 21.39 -9.92 -1.94
N PHE A 161 20.63 -9.44 -2.92
CA PHE A 161 20.76 -9.91 -4.31
C PHE A 161 22.12 -9.56 -4.93
N ALA A 162 22.68 -8.40 -4.59
CA ALA A 162 24.02 -8.00 -5.05
C ALA A 162 25.15 -8.88 -4.46
N ILE A 163 24.98 -9.37 -3.22
CA ILE A 163 25.98 -10.18 -2.52
C ILE A 163 25.79 -11.68 -2.79
N ALA A 164 24.57 -12.16 -2.68
CA ALA A 164 24.22 -13.58 -2.71
C ALA A 164 23.69 -14.07 -4.06
N GLY A 165 23.37 -13.16 -4.97
CA GLY A 165 22.70 -13.48 -6.25
C GLY A 165 21.18 -13.54 -6.12
N ILE A 166 20.51 -13.17 -7.22
CA ILE A 166 19.03 -13.17 -7.29
C ILE A 166 18.46 -14.59 -7.21
N GLU A 167 19.19 -15.58 -7.63
CA GLU A 167 18.81 -17.01 -7.56
C GLU A 167 18.53 -17.48 -6.13
N ASN A 168 19.10 -16.80 -5.13
CA ASN A 168 18.90 -17.08 -3.72
C ASN A 168 17.70 -16.33 -3.08
N TRP A 169 16.82 -15.74 -3.89
CA TRP A 169 15.64 -15.00 -3.43
C TRP A 169 14.74 -15.78 -2.46
N ARG A 170 14.70 -17.13 -2.60
CA ARG A 170 13.93 -18.00 -1.69
C ARG A 170 14.45 -17.96 -0.27
N ILE A 171 15.77 -17.88 -0.10
CA ILE A 171 16.40 -17.74 1.24
C ILE A 171 15.98 -16.39 1.84
N LEU A 172 16.00 -15.33 1.04
CA LEU A 172 15.58 -14.01 1.51
C LEU A 172 14.09 -13.97 1.89
N ALA A 173 13.23 -14.65 1.15
CA ALA A 173 11.81 -14.78 1.50
C ALA A 173 11.61 -15.41 2.88
N VAL A 174 12.37 -16.46 3.20
CA VAL A 174 12.37 -17.09 4.54
C VAL A 174 12.94 -16.15 5.61
N ILE A 175 14.00 -15.39 5.29
CA ILE A 175 14.56 -14.39 6.20
C ILE A 175 13.50 -13.31 6.52
N TRP A 176 12.81 -12.80 5.51
CA TRP A 176 11.73 -11.84 5.72
C TRP A 176 10.57 -12.38 6.55
N ALA A 177 10.30 -13.68 6.50
CA ALA A 177 9.27 -14.33 7.32
C ALA A 177 9.60 -14.33 8.82
N ILE A 178 10.87 -14.18 9.22
CA ILE A 178 11.30 -14.17 10.62
C ILE A 178 10.65 -12.98 11.36
N LEU A 179 10.59 -11.81 10.74
CA LEU A 179 10.03 -10.61 11.39
C LEU A 179 8.55 -10.80 11.78
N PRO A 180 7.62 -11.16 10.88
CA PRO A 180 6.24 -11.42 11.27
C PRO A 180 6.13 -12.60 12.24
N ALA A 181 6.92 -13.66 12.11
CA ALA A 181 6.89 -14.78 13.05
C ALA A 181 7.25 -14.35 14.49
N LEU A 182 8.31 -13.56 14.66
CA LEU A 182 8.69 -13.02 15.97
C LEU A 182 7.66 -12.00 16.48
N ASN A 183 7.10 -11.17 15.60
CA ASN A 183 6.11 -10.16 15.98
C ASN A 183 4.77 -10.81 16.37
N ALA A 184 4.41 -11.97 15.81
CA ALA A 184 3.26 -12.77 16.27
C ALA A 184 3.41 -13.15 17.75
N VAL A 185 4.60 -13.64 18.14
CA VAL A 185 4.91 -13.97 19.54
C VAL A 185 4.87 -12.71 20.41
N TYR A 186 5.41 -11.59 19.90
CA TYR A 186 5.43 -10.33 20.63
C TYR A 186 4.02 -9.80 20.89
N PHE A 187 3.12 -9.81 19.89
CA PHE A 187 1.70 -9.46 20.07
C PHE A 187 0.97 -10.39 21.04
N GLY A 188 1.38 -11.65 21.13
CA GLY A 188 0.87 -12.58 22.16
C GLY A 188 1.20 -12.16 23.60
N MET A 189 2.23 -11.34 23.80
CA MET A 189 2.75 -10.95 25.12
C MET A 189 2.39 -9.52 25.55
N VAL A 190 2.22 -8.57 24.60
CA VAL A 190 1.97 -7.16 24.92
C VAL A 190 0.53 -6.92 25.38
N PRO A 191 0.24 -5.88 26.20
CA PRO A 191 -1.14 -5.52 26.54
C PRO A 191 -1.87 -4.95 25.31
N ILE A 192 -3.08 -5.42 25.04
CA ILE A 192 -3.97 -4.87 24.01
C ILE A 192 -5.28 -4.52 24.68
N GLN A 193 -5.73 -3.29 24.52
CA GLN A 193 -7.02 -2.82 24.98
C GLN A 193 -8.00 -2.87 23.82
N ALA A 194 -9.21 -3.36 24.04
CA ALA A 194 -10.29 -3.25 23.07
C ALA A 194 -10.83 -1.81 23.08
N GLU A 195 -11.12 -1.25 21.92
CA GLU A 195 -11.86 0.01 21.87
C GLU A 195 -13.29 -0.21 22.35
N GLU A 196 -13.72 0.59 23.31
CA GLU A 196 -15.12 0.80 23.67
C GLU A 196 -15.48 2.21 23.24
N GLU A 197 -15.94 2.41 22.00
CA GLU A 197 -16.77 3.59 21.69
C GLU A 197 -17.46 3.46 20.34
N ASP A 198 -18.78 3.24 20.39
CA ASP A 198 -19.71 3.54 19.30
C ASP A 198 -19.81 5.08 19.17
N VAL A 199 -19.03 5.67 18.29
CA VAL A 199 -19.29 7.03 17.84
C VAL A 199 -20.48 6.96 16.88
N GLU A 200 -21.64 7.49 17.27
CA GLU A 200 -22.81 7.62 16.39
C GLU A 200 -22.44 8.47 15.17
N GLY A 201 -22.10 7.80 14.08
CA GLY A 201 -21.84 8.39 12.76
C GLY A 201 -23.06 8.31 11.85
N ILE A 202 -22.97 8.88 10.65
CA ILE A 202 -23.99 8.73 9.62
C ILE A 202 -24.12 7.25 9.25
N PRO A 203 -25.34 6.67 9.26
CA PRO A 203 -25.54 5.30 8.84
C PRO A 203 -25.03 5.06 7.41
N VAL A 204 -24.39 3.92 7.16
CA VAL A 204 -23.82 3.55 5.86
C VAL A 204 -24.82 3.74 4.71
N ARG A 205 -26.10 3.40 4.94
CA ARG A 205 -27.16 3.58 3.94
C ARG A 205 -27.37 5.03 3.52
N GLU A 206 -27.17 5.97 4.44
CA GLU A 206 -27.29 7.41 4.13
C GLU A 206 -26.04 7.93 3.43
N LEU A 207 -24.86 7.45 3.79
CA LEU A 207 -23.60 7.77 3.07
C LEU A 207 -23.74 7.43 1.58
N PHE A 208 -24.28 6.27 1.23
CA PHE A 208 -24.49 5.86 -0.17
C PHE A 208 -25.45 6.76 -0.97
N LYS A 209 -26.27 7.58 -0.31
CA LYS A 209 -27.16 8.53 -0.96
C LYS A 209 -26.48 9.87 -1.25
N MET A 210 -25.36 10.15 -0.58
CA MET A 210 -24.67 11.43 -0.70
C MET A 210 -23.77 11.44 -1.95
N LYS A 211 -23.89 12.43 -2.80
CA LYS A 211 -23.02 12.57 -3.99
C LYS A 211 -21.58 12.79 -3.60
N ILE A 212 -21.35 13.60 -2.56
CA ILE A 212 -20.02 13.89 -2.03
C ILE A 212 -19.27 12.62 -1.59
N PHE A 213 -19.99 11.63 -1.05
CA PHE A 213 -19.42 10.32 -0.69
C PHE A 213 -18.83 9.64 -1.94
N TRP A 214 -19.56 9.58 -3.06
CA TRP A 214 -19.08 8.92 -4.27
C TRP A 214 -17.92 9.65 -4.94
N VAL A 215 -17.86 10.97 -4.81
CA VAL A 215 -16.69 11.74 -5.25
C VAL A 215 -15.46 11.42 -4.40
N LEU A 216 -15.62 11.33 -3.09
CA LEU A 216 -14.54 10.91 -2.18
C LEU A 216 -14.08 9.48 -2.44
N VAL A 217 -15.00 8.55 -2.72
CA VAL A 217 -14.70 7.17 -3.16
C VAL A 217 -13.87 7.19 -4.45
N LEU A 218 -14.26 7.98 -5.45
CA LEU A 218 -13.50 8.13 -6.69
C LEU A 218 -12.06 8.64 -6.42
N LEU A 219 -11.93 9.66 -5.57
CA LEU A 219 -10.62 10.20 -5.19
C LEU A 219 -9.74 9.14 -4.54
N MET A 220 -10.31 8.32 -3.64
CA MET A 220 -9.57 7.26 -2.94
C MET A 220 -9.13 6.14 -3.89
N ILE A 221 -10.03 5.68 -4.79
CA ILE A 221 -9.66 4.71 -5.83
C ILE A 221 -8.51 5.25 -6.68
N CYS A 222 -8.61 6.50 -7.12
CA CYS A 222 -7.57 7.11 -7.94
C CYS A 222 -6.26 7.31 -7.18
N ALA A 223 -6.32 7.59 -5.87
CA ALA A 223 -5.14 7.69 -5.02
C ALA A 223 -4.37 6.36 -4.95
N GLY A 224 -5.05 5.27 -4.56
CA GLY A 224 -4.45 3.93 -4.48
C GLY A 224 -3.94 3.45 -5.83
N ALA A 225 -4.74 3.62 -6.90
CA ALA A 225 -4.36 3.20 -8.25
C ALA A 225 -3.15 3.97 -8.79
N SER A 226 -3.05 5.27 -8.55
CA SER A 226 -1.90 6.08 -8.98
C SER A 226 -0.62 5.73 -8.23
N GLU A 227 -0.73 5.40 -6.95
CA GLU A 227 0.40 4.99 -6.12
C GLU A 227 0.90 3.60 -6.53
N GLN A 228 0.03 2.60 -6.46
CA GLN A 228 0.42 1.21 -6.67
C GLN A 228 0.66 0.88 -8.15
N GLY A 229 0.02 1.58 -9.08
CA GLY A 229 0.28 1.42 -10.51
C GLY A 229 1.74 1.70 -10.90
N MET A 230 2.40 2.65 -10.25
CA MET A 230 3.83 2.90 -10.43
C MET A 230 4.69 2.02 -9.51
N SER A 231 4.39 2.01 -8.23
CA SER A 231 5.20 1.38 -7.18
C SER A 231 5.43 -0.11 -7.44
N GLN A 232 4.39 -0.86 -7.78
CA GLN A 232 4.45 -2.31 -7.98
C GLN A 232 5.26 -2.71 -9.22
N TRP A 233 5.30 -1.86 -10.24
CA TRP A 233 6.00 -2.14 -11.48
C TRP A 233 7.36 -1.45 -11.61
N ALA A 234 7.76 -0.58 -10.67
CA ALA A 234 8.94 0.27 -10.79
C ALA A 234 10.24 -0.53 -10.95
N SER A 235 10.41 -1.65 -10.23
CA SER A 235 11.57 -2.56 -10.37
C SER A 235 11.60 -3.23 -11.74
N ALA A 236 10.50 -3.90 -12.13
CA ALA A 236 10.39 -4.55 -13.43
C ALA A 236 10.51 -3.57 -14.59
N PHE A 237 9.96 -2.36 -14.45
CA PHE A 237 10.09 -1.30 -15.44
C PHE A 237 11.53 -0.81 -15.61
N ALA A 238 12.27 -0.65 -14.51
CA ALA A 238 13.68 -0.26 -14.57
C ALA A 238 14.52 -1.33 -15.29
N GLU A 239 14.30 -2.59 -14.98
CA GLU A 239 15.08 -3.71 -15.52
C GLU A 239 14.68 -4.03 -16.96
N SER A 240 13.41 -4.36 -17.25
CA SER A 240 12.96 -4.77 -18.58
C SER A 240 12.60 -3.60 -19.50
N GLY A 241 12.01 -2.53 -18.96
CA GLY A 241 11.56 -1.38 -19.75
C GLY A 241 12.65 -0.39 -20.09
N LEU A 242 13.68 -0.28 -19.24
CA LEU A 242 14.79 0.68 -19.39
C LEU A 242 16.16 0.00 -19.56
N HIS A 243 16.25 -1.33 -19.41
CA HIS A 243 17.48 -2.11 -19.47
C HIS A 243 18.57 -1.65 -18.49
N VAL A 244 18.14 -1.23 -17.29
CA VAL A 244 19.03 -0.82 -16.19
C VAL A 244 19.37 -2.06 -15.37
N GLU A 245 20.62 -2.15 -14.90
CA GLU A 245 21.00 -3.21 -13.97
C GLU A 245 20.08 -3.25 -12.75
N LYS A 246 19.69 -4.45 -12.32
CA LYS A 246 18.68 -4.66 -11.27
C LYS A 246 18.97 -3.85 -10.01
N ALA A 247 20.19 -3.88 -9.47
CA ALA A 247 20.54 -3.16 -8.25
C ALA A 247 20.32 -1.65 -8.39
N VAL A 248 20.74 -1.07 -9.51
CA VAL A 248 20.54 0.35 -9.81
C VAL A 248 19.06 0.64 -10.04
N GLY A 249 18.36 -0.25 -10.75
CA GLY A 249 16.94 -0.14 -11.04
C GLY A 249 16.09 -0.15 -9.78
N ASP A 250 16.35 -1.07 -8.84
CA ASP A 250 15.65 -1.16 -7.56
C ASP A 250 15.88 0.08 -6.68
N LEU A 251 17.11 0.64 -6.68
CA LEU A 251 17.42 1.84 -5.92
C LEU A 251 16.84 3.11 -6.55
N ALA A 252 16.94 3.27 -7.85
CA ALA A 252 16.50 4.47 -8.55
C ALA A 252 15.00 4.44 -8.94
N GLY A 253 14.38 3.26 -8.98
CA GLY A 253 12.94 3.09 -9.20
C GLY A 253 12.17 3.05 -7.87
N PRO A 254 11.87 1.86 -7.33
CA PRO A 254 10.97 1.73 -6.18
C PRO A 254 11.55 2.31 -4.88
N CYS A 255 12.87 2.28 -4.64
CA CYS A 255 13.46 2.87 -3.44
C CYS A 255 13.35 4.39 -3.45
N LEU A 256 13.71 5.05 -4.57
CA LEU A 256 13.55 6.49 -4.72
C LEU A 256 12.08 6.91 -4.64
N PHE A 257 11.17 6.12 -5.23
CA PHE A 257 9.73 6.32 -5.11
C PHE A 257 9.30 6.35 -3.62
N ALA A 258 9.66 5.32 -2.85
CA ALA A 258 9.29 5.20 -1.45
C ALA A 258 9.88 6.32 -0.58
N LEU A 259 11.15 6.67 -0.83
CA LEU A 259 11.85 7.75 -0.13
C LEU A 259 11.18 9.11 -0.38
N LEU A 260 10.86 9.41 -1.63
CA LEU A 260 10.22 10.67 -2.01
C LEU A 260 8.75 10.72 -1.54
N MET A 261 8.05 9.58 -1.52
CA MET A 261 6.70 9.47 -0.96
C MET A 261 6.70 9.81 0.54
N GLY A 262 7.61 9.22 1.32
CA GLY A 262 7.77 9.55 2.74
C GLY A 262 8.14 11.01 2.98
N SER A 263 9.04 11.55 2.15
CA SER A 263 9.45 12.97 2.19
C SER A 263 8.28 13.92 1.89
N SER A 264 7.43 13.57 0.94
CA SER A 264 6.22 14.34 0.58
C SER A 264 5.25 14.42 1.75
N ARG A 265 5.03 13.31 2.47
CA ARG A 265 4.17 13.29 3.68
C ARG A 265 4.68 14.21 4.79
N LEU A 266 6.00 14.22 5.01
CA LEU A 266 6.63 15.14 5.98
C LEU A 266 6.50 16.60 5.54
N LEU A 267 6.69 16.87 4.25
CA LEU A 267 6.55 18.22 3.68
C LEU A 267 5.10 18.70 3.78
N TYR A 268 4.15 17.83 3.48
CA TYR A 268 2.72 18.12 3.65
C TYR A 268 2.39 18.55 5.07
N ALA A 269 2.85 17.79 6.07
CA ALA A 269 2.61 18.12 7.47
C ALA A 269 3.14 19.53 7.87
N LYS A 270 4.29 19.93 7.30
CA LYS A 270 4.90 21.26 7.55
C LYS A 270 4.24 22.39 6.77
N MET A 271 3.70 22.10 5.59
CA MET A 271 3.15 23.12 4.68
C MET A 271 1.62 23.25 4.77
N SER A 272 0.94 22.36 5.50
CA SER A 272 -0.53 22.38 5.64
C SER A 272 -1.11 23.69 6.19
N GLU A 273 -0.33 24.42 6.98
CA GLU A 273 -0.74 25.76 7.47
C GLU A 273 -0.59 26.88 6.42
N ARG A 274 0.23 26.68 5.37
CA ARG A 274 0.56 27.72 4.39
C ARG A 274 -0.13 27.52 3.04
N ILE A 275 -0.39 26.28 2.66
CA ILE A 275 -0.98 25.92 1.36
C ILE A 275 -2.29 25.19 1.62
N SER A 276 -3.37 25.66 1.00
CA SER A 276 -4.67 24.99 1.12
C SER A 276 -4.59 23.56 0.52
N LEU A 277 -5.18 22.62 1.22
CA LEU A 277 -5.18 21.20 0.86
C LEU A 277 -5.66 20.95 -0.59
N PRO A 278 -6.77 21.54 -1.10
CA PRO A 278 -7.19 21.35 -2.48
C PRO A 278 -6.14 21.77 -3.51
N LYS A 279 -5.42 22.88 -3.26
CA LYS A 279 -4.34 23.32 -4.15
C LYS A 279 -3.16 22.37 -4.14
N MET A 280 -2.81 21.83 -2.96
CA MET A 280 -1.73 20.84 -2.83
C MET A 280 -2.10 19.55 -3.54
N MET A 281 -3.31 19.04 -3.36
CA MET A 281 -3.82 17.85 -4.07
C MET A 281 -3.82 18.04 -5.59
N LEU A 282 -4.27 19.21 -6.09
CA LEU A 282 -4.26 19.53 -7.51
C LEU A 282 -2.84 19.57 -8.08
N SER A 283 -1.91 20.28 -7.42
CA SER A 283 -0.52 20.36 -7.88
C SER A 283 0.16 18.98 -7.87
N SER A 284 -0.12 18.16 -6.88
CA SER A 284 0.35 16.77 -6.79
C SER A 284 -0.27 15.91 -7.91
N GLY A 285 -1.55 16.08 -8.23
CA GLY A 285 -2.21 15.40 -9.34
C GLY A 285 -1.56 15.73 -10.71
N ILE A 286 -1.27 17.01 -10.95
CA ILE A 286 -0.55 17.45 -12.15
C ILE A 286 0.86 16.87 -12.19
N LEU A 287 1.60 16.93 -11.06
CA LEU A 287 2.93 16.34 -10.95
C LEU A 287 2.90 14.83 -11.19
N CYS A 288 1.88 14.12 -10.71
CA CYS A 288 1.70 12.69 -10.94
C CYS A 288 1.56 12.37 -12.44
N ILE A 289 0.73 13.12 -13.16
CA ILE A 289 0.57 12.97 -14.63
C ILE A 289 1.92 13.21 -15.33
N VAL A 290 2.62 14.29 -15.00
CA VAL A 290 3.94 14.59 -15.56
C VAL A 290 4.94 13.48 -15.27
N SER A 291 4.91 12.93 -14.07
CA SER A 291 5.78 11.83 -13.63
C SER A 291 5.55 10.55 -14.44
N TYR A 292 4.29 10.16 -14.64
CA TYR A 292 3.93 9.03 -15.49
C TYR A 292 4.32 9.24 -16.96
N LEU A 293 4.10 10.44 -17.50
CA LEU A 293 4.52 10.79 -18.86
C LEU A 293 6.05 10.74 -18.98
N LEU A 294 6.76 11.28 -18.00
CA LEU A 294 8.23 11.26 -17.98
C LEU A 294 8.76 9.82 -17.92
N ALA A 295 8.20 8.98 -17.07
CA ALA A 295 8.57 7.58 -16.97
C ALA A 295 8.33 6.83 -18.29
N ALA A 296 7.14 6.96 -18.88
CA ALA A 296 6.72 6.16 -20.02
C ALA A 296 7.28 6.66 -21.37
N LEU A 297 7.43 7.98 -21.56
CA LEU A 297 7.79 8.57 -22.85
C LEU A 297 9.27 8.93 -22.99
N SER A 298 10.00 9.05 -21.85
CA SER A 298 11.42 9.39 -21.94
C SER A 298 12.24 8.28 -22.58
N PRO A 299 13.07 8.58 -23.59
CA PRO A 299 14.07 7.66 -24.10
C PRO A 299 15.27 7.50 -23.17
N ASN A 300 15.50 8.47 -22.27
CA ASN A 300 16.62 8.46 -21.32
C ASN A 300 16.22 7.72 -20.04
N PRO A 301 16.91 6.60 -19.68
CA PRO A 301 16.60 5.84 -18.48
C PRO A 301 16.65 6.66 -17.19
N VAL A 302 17.59 7.61 -17.06
CA VAL A 302 17.71 8.45 -15.87
C VAL A 302 16.49 9.33 -15.68
N LEU A 303 15.99 9.95 -16.76
CA LEU A 303 14.78 10.78 -16.71
C LEU A 303 13.53 9.93 -16.44
N ALA A 304 13.47 8.71 -16.99
CA ALA A 304 12.37 7.79 -16.73
C ALA A 304 12.34 7.36 -15.25
N LEU A 305 13.47 7.02 -14.66
CA LEU A 305 13.60 6.70 -13.23
C LEU A 305 13.32 7.90 -12.33
N LEU A 306 13.73 9.10 -12.74
CA LEU A 306 13.34 10.34 -12.06
C LEU A 306 11.80 10.51 -12.08
N GLY A 307 11.16 10.16 -13.19
CA GLY A 307 9.70 10.11 -13.28
C GLY A 307 9.08 9.16 -12.24
N CYS A 308 9.65 7.96 -12.06
CA CYS A 308 9.20 7.03 -11.00
C CYS A 308 9.33 7.66 -9.60
N GLY A 309 10.48 8.25 -9.28
CA GLY A 309 10.70 8.92 -8.00
C GLY A 309 9.73 10.09 -7.76
N LEU A 310 9.58 10.98 -8.75
CA LEU A 310 8.65 12.12 -8.68
C LEU A 310 7.19 11.67 -8.55
N CYS A 311 6.83 10.53 -9.14
CA CYS A 311 5.52 9.92 -8.93
C CYS A 311 5.31 9.62 -7.44
N GLY A 312 6.30 8.98 -6.77
CA GLY A 312 6.26 8.75 -5.33
C GLY A 312 6.03 10.03 -4.52
N PHE A 313 6.78 11.10 -4.86
CA PHE A 313 6.58 12.40 -4.21
C PHE A 313 5.15 12.94 -4.41
N SER A 314 4.59 12.79 -5.59
CA SER A 314 3.25 13.31 -5.92
C SER A 314 2.14 12.54 -5.20
N VAL A 315 2.21 11.20 -5.15
CA VAL A 315 1.15 10.37 -4.56
C VAL A 315 1.14 10.38 -3.03
N GLY A 316 2.24 10.79 -2.40
CA GLY A 316 2.39 10.78 -0.95
C GLY A 316 1.30 11.54 -0.18
N VAL A 317 0.68 12.56 -0.79
CA VAL A 317 -0.40 13.35 -0.18
C VAL A 317 -1.80 12.87 -0.56
N PHE A 318 -1.97 11.94 -1.50
CA PHE A 318 -3.30 11.58 -2.00
C PHE A 318 -4.18 10.89 -0.95
N TRP A 319 -3.64 9.89 -0.26
CA TRP A 319 -4.36 9.20 0.81
C TRP A 319 -4.68 10.15 2.00
N PRO A 320 -3.68 10.73 2.67
CA PRO A 320 -3.97 11.60 3.81
C PRO A 320 -4.77 12.84 3.41
N GLY A 321 -4.55 13.37 2.22
CA GLY A 321 -5.29 14.50 1.69
C GLY A 321 -6.76 14.17 1.45
N THR A 322 -7.07 13.00 0.86
CA THR A 322 -8.46 12.58 0.64
C THR A 322 -9.19 12.36 1.96
N PHE A 323 -8.55 11.71 2.96
CA PHE A 323 -9.13 11.58 4.28
C PHE A 323 -9.38 12.94 4.96
N SER A 324 -8.43 13.87 4.86
CA SER A 324 -8.60 15.21 5.42
C SER A 324 -9.74 15.98 4.73
N MET A 325 -9.88 15.84 3.42
CA MET A 325 -11.01 16.43 2.69
C MET A 325 -12.34 15.77 3.07
N ALA A 326 -12.35 14.45 3.28
CA ALA A 326 -13.53 13.73 3.73
C ALA A 326 -13.97 14.21 5.11
N ALA A 327 -13.04 14.36 6.06
CA ALA A 327 -13.31 14.90 7.39
C ALA A 327 -13.89 16.32 7.34
N ALA A 328 -13.36 17.17 6.45
CA ALA A 328 -13.83 18.55 6.30
C ALA A 328 -15.20 18.64 5.60
N SER A 329 -15.44 17.79 4.59
CA SER A 329 -16.67 17.84 3.77
C SER A 329 -17.82 17.05 4.39
N CYS A 330 -17.53 16.07 5.24
CA CYS A 330 -18.52 15.21 5.87
C CYS A 330 -18.20 15.00 7.37
N PRO A 331 -18.29 16.07 8.20
CA PRO A 331 -17.86 16.04 9.62
C PRO A 331 -18.58 15.00 10.48
N LYS A 332 -19.79 14.57 10.07
CA LYS A 332 -20.59 13.55 10.77
C LYS A 332 -20.40 12.15 10.15
N GLY A 333 -19.46 11.97 9.23
CA GLY A 333 -19.25 10.71 8.51
C GLY A 333 -18.87 9.55 9.42
N GLY A 334 -18.20 9.83 10.53
CA GLY A 334 -17.81 8.83 11.53
C GLY A 334 -16.86 7.77 10.98
N THR A 335 -16.65 6.72 11.75
CA THR A 335 -15.76 5.59 11.41
C THR A 335 -16.16 4.89 10.12
N ALA A 336 -17.47 4.79 9.83
CA ALA A 336 -18.00 4.14 8.64
C ALA A 336 -17.51 4.81 7.33
N LEU A 337 -17.49 6.15 7.29
CA LEU A 337 -16.98 6.89 6.12
C LEU A 337 -15.52 6.54 5.85
N PHE A 338 -14.67 6.60 6.87
CA PHE A 338 -13.23 6.36 6.73
C PHE A 338 -12.93 4.90 6.34
N ALA A 339 -13.67 3.93 6.93
CA ALA A 339 -13.54 2.52 6.56
C ALA A 339 -13.92 2.27 5.10
N LEU A 340 -15.03 2.84 4.62
CA LEU A 340 -15.46 2.71 3.22
C LEU A 340 -14.49 3.40 2.25
N LEU A 341 -13.88 4.52 2.65
CA LEU A 341 -12.86 5.18 1.85
C LEU A 341 -11.56 4.37 1.79
N ALA A 342 -11.15 3.73 2.90
CA ALA A 342 -10.01 2.83 2.90
C ALA A 342 -10.23 1.67 1.91
N LEU A 343 -11.39 0.99 2.00
CA LEU A 343 -11.78 -0.05 1.04
C LEU A 343 -11.77 0.43 -0.42
N ALA A 344 -12.18 1.67 -0.67
CA ALA A 344 -12.11 2.26 -2.00
C ALA A 344 -10.65 2.45 -2.45
N GLY A 345 -9.76 2.83 -1.53
CA GLY A 345 -8.33 2.92 -1.78
C GLY A 345 -7.72 1.57 -2.16
N ASP A 346 -8.06 0.50 -1.44
CA ASP A 346 -7.58 -0.86 -1.71
C ASP A 346 -8.06 -1.38 -3.06
N LEU A 347 -9.31 -1.03 -3.44
CA LEU A 347 -9.79 -1.29 -4.80
C LEU A 347 -8.91 -0.57 -5.84
N GLY A 348 -8.46 0.64 -5.53
CA GLY A 348 -7.48 1.38 -6.34
C GLY A 348 -6.12 0.66 -6.39
N CYS A 349 -5.61 0.22 -5.25
CA CYS A 349 -4.36 -0.53 -5.12
C CYS A 349 -4.37 -1.84 -5.93
N SER A 350 -5.52 -2.48 -6.03
CA SER A 350 -5.72 -3.67 -6.88
C SER A 350 -5.80 -3.30 -8.37
N SER A 351 -6.61 -2.30 -8.71
CA SER A 351 -6.91 -1.96 -10.11
C SER A 351 -5.77 -1.24 -10.82
N GLY A 352 -5.00 -0.39 -10.12
CA GLY A 352 -3.89 0.36 -10.72
C GLY A 352 -2.83 -0.55 -11.35
N PRO A 353 -2.17 -1.43 -10.58
CA PRO A 353 -1.21 -2.39 -11.12
C PRO A 353 -1.82 -3.36 -12.12
N GLY A 354 -3.11 -3.74 -11.91
CA GLY A 354 -3.85 -4.59 -12.84
C GLY A 354 -3.94 -3.97 -14.24
N VAL A 355 -4.31 -2.69 -14.33
CA VAL A 355 -4.36 -1.95 -15.61
C VAL A 355 -2.98 -1.88 -16.25
N VAL A 356 -1.93 -1.55 -15.49
CA VAL A 356 -0.57 -1.51 -16.02
C VAL A 356 -0.18 -2.87 -16.62
N GLY A 357 -0.37 -3.96 -15.89
CA GLY A 357 0.05 -5.28 -16.35
C GLY A 357 -0.76 -5.81 -17.51
N VAL A 358 -2.11 -5.70 -17.48
CA VAL A 358 -2.99 -6.15 -18.57
C VAL A 358 -2.70 -5.39 -19.87
N VAL A 359 -2.55 -4.06 -19.78
CA VAL A 359 -2.22 -3.25 -20.97
C VAL A 359 -0.82 -3.58 -21.47
N SER A 360 0.16 -3.74 -20.57
CA SER A 360 1.52 -4.16 -20.96
C SER A 360 1.52 -5.49 -21.71
N GLY A 361 0.79 -6.48 -21.20
CA GLY A 361 0.64 -7.79 -21.85
C GLY A 361 -0.02 -7.68 -23.24
N ALA A 362 -1.06 -6.86 -23.38
CA ALA A 362 -1.72 -6.65 -24.67
C ALA A 362 -0.82 -5.93 -25.70
N PHE A 363 0.18 -5.18 -25.27
CA PHE A 363 1.15 -4.48 -26.12
C PHE A 363 2.53 -5.15 -26.10
N SER A 364 2.59 -6.48 -26.20
CA SER A 364 3.83 -7.27 -26.30
C SER A 364 4.76 -7.03 -25.10
N GLU A 365 4.22 -7.08 -23.90
CA GLU A 365 4.92 -6.89 -22.62
C GLU A 365 5.58 -5.50 -22.46
N ASN A 366 5.03 -4.50 -23.12
CA ASN A 366 5.53 -3.13 -23.07
C ASN A 366 5.03 -2.39 -21.83
N LEU A 367 5.85 -2.36 -20.76
CA LEU A 367 5.53 -1.66 -19.51
C LEU A 367 5.30 -0.14 -19.70
N LYS A 368 5.93 0.49 -20.70
CA LYS A 368 5.67 1.90 -21.03
C LYS A 368 4.22 2.12 -21.44
N ALA A 369 3.64 1.21 -22.24
CA ALA A 369 2.25 1.27 -22.64
C ALA A 369 1.30 1.12 -21.43
N GLY A 370 1.61 0.19 -20.52
CA GLY A 370 0.86 0.01 -19.28
C GLY A 370 0.88 1.24 -18.37
N LEU A 371 2.06 1.85 -18.18
CA LEU A 371 2.21 3.09 -17.40
C LEU A 371 1.44 4.27 -18.04
N LEU A 372 1.44 4.39 -19.37
CA LEU A 372 0.64 5.39 -20.08
C LEU A 372 -0.87 5.21 -19.83
N ALA A 373 -1.34 3.97 -19.84
CA ALA A 373 -2.76 3.69 -19.54
C ALA A 373 -3.15 4.08 -18.11
N ALA A 374 -2.23 3.91 -17.15
CA ALA A 374 -2.47 4.24 -15.74
C ALA A 374 -2.62 5.77 -15.51
N ILE A 375 -2.25 6.62 -16.44
CA ILE A 375 -2.47 8.10 -16.36
C ILE A 375 -3.95 8.43 -16.18
N VAL A 376 -4.85 7.55 -16.58
CA VAL A 376 -6.29 7.74 -16.38
C VAL A 376 -6.65 8.00 -14.91
N PHE A 377 -5.91 7.41 -13.96
CA PHE A 377 -6.19 7.56 -12.54
C PHE A 377 -5.87 8.96 -12.00
N PRO A 378 -4.65 9.53 -12.15
CA PRO A 378 -4.39 10.90 -11.70
C PRO A 378 -5.21 11.94 -12.50
N VAL A 379 -5.57 11.69 -13.76
CA VAL A 379 -6.50 12.56 -14.50
C VAL A 379 -7.89 12.56 -13.85
N ARG A 380 -8.44 11.38 -13.53
CA ARG A 380 -9.72 11.26 -12.83
C ARG A 380 -9.67 11.83 -11.41
N LEU A 381 -8.53 11.74 -10.73
CA LEU A 381 -8.33 12.39 -9.43
C LEU A 381 -8.49 13.92 -9.55
N ILE A 382 -7.88 14.55 -10.54
CA ILE A 382 -8.02 16.00 -10.77
C ILE A 382 -9.48 16.37 -11.07
N ILE A 383 -10.17 15.60 -11.91
CA ILE A 383 -11.60 15.79 -12.18
C ILE A 383 -12.41 15.65 -10.90
N GLY A 384 -12.13 14.62 -10.11
CA GLY A 384 -12.78 14.40 -8.81
C GLY A 384 -12.59 15.55 -7.82
N LEU A 385 -11.41 16.17 -7.79
CA LEU A 385 -11.15 17.36 -6.96
C LEU A 385 -12.04 18.56 -7.38
N GLN A 386 -12.25 18.74 -8.68
CA GLN A 386 -13.15 19.80 -9.19
C GLN A 386 -14.61 19.51 -8.80
N LEU A 387 -15.06 18.26 -9.00
CA LEU A 387 -16.41 17.83 -8.61
C LEU A 387 -16.64 17.99 -7.11
N LEU A 388 -15.65 17.64 -6.27
CA LEU A 388 -15.75 17.82 -4.83
C LEU A 388 -15.95 19.28 -4.44
N LYS A 389 -15.19 20.18 -5.08
CA LYS A 389 -15.33 21.62 -4.85
C LYS A 389 -16.73 22.11 -5.19
N GLU A 390 -17.28 21.70 -6.36
CA GLU A 390 -18.63 22.07 -6.78
C GLU A 390 -19.72 21.56 -5.84
N GLU A 391 -19.61 20.30 -5.35
CA GLU A 391 -20.61 19.75 -4.42
C GLU A 391 -20.53 20.43 -3.04
N VAL A 392 -19.35 20.73 -2.52
CA VAL A 392 -19.20 21.48 -1.25
C VAL A 392 -19.78 22.89 -1.38
N GLU A 393 -19.59 23.60 -2.50
CA GLU A 393 -20.17 24.91 -2.77
C GLU A 393 -21.70 24.86 -2.92
N ARG A 394 -22.27 23.74 -3.33
CA ARG A 394 -23.73 23.53 -3.42
C ARG A 394 -24.38 23.23 -2.08
N GLU A 395 -23.73 22.42 -1.24
CA GLU A 395 -24.24 22.09 0.09
C GLU A 395 -24.10 23.24 1.08
N GLY A 396 -23.18 24.20 0.83
CA GLY A 396 -22.99 25.40 1.63
C GLY A 396 -23.93 26.58 1.28
N LYS A 397 -24.76 26.41 0.25
CA LYS A 397 -25.84 27.33 -0.17
C LYS A 397 -27.19 26.83 0.28
#